data_568047fa1b6f838b33cfd6570c33c4d3
#
_entry.id   568047fa1b6f838b33cfd6570c33c4d3
#
_cell.length_a   1.000
_cell.length_b   1.000
_cell.length_c   1.000
_cell.angle_alpha   90.00
_cell.angle_beta   90.00
_cell.angle_gamma   90.00
#
_symmetry.space_group_name_H-M   'P 1'
#
loop_
_entity.id
_entity.type
_entity.pdbx_description
1 polymer ?
#
loop_
_entity_poly.entity_id
_entity_poly.type
_entity_poly.pdbx_seq_one_letter_code
_entity_poly.pdbx_strand_id
1 'polypeptide(L)'
;MTEPPSARRDTASTGVPHLSRRALLRGALTVSAAAAVGGVDLAWASTARAVSMPSIAACDTWGAQPATGTISINAYRPTKVVIHHTASANSTDFSQAHAYALSRSIQQSHFDRGWIDTGQHFTVSRGGFVTEGRHRTLETLAGGASFVLGAHCTGQNSYALGIENEGTYTTTTPPSAQYDKLVDLVAYLCQTYAIPTSEIYGHRDFVATECPGDAFYAQLPALRSAVAAKLGTPPPPARSWPTLQQGSAGFRVTTAQYLLRQHGSSISADGDFGPATASAVSSFQSANGLAADGIIGAQTWERLVVTVAQGSSGEAVRGAQTALTARGYAATVDGVFGSGTKSAVVSFQQSRGLSADGMVGPDTWAALVA
;
A
#
# COMPACT_ATOMS: atom_id res chain seq x y z
N MET A 1 -36.74 80.27 3.53
CA MET A 1 -37.41 78.98 3.69
C MET A 1 -36.42 78.03 4.22
N THR A 2 -36.56 77.79 5.51
CA THR A 2 -35.54 77.18 6.39
C THR A 2 -35.84 75.71 6.54
N GLU A 3 -34.82 74.88 6.32
CA GLU A 3 -34.83 73.45 6.49
C GLU A 3 -34.55 73.09 7.99
N PRO A 4 -35.23 72.13 8.64
CA PRO A 4 -34.90 71.72 9.98
C PRO A 4 -33.87 70.60 10.04
N PRO A 5 -33.15 70.43 11.18
CA PRO A 5 -31.97 69.54 11.24
C PRO A 5 -32.37 68.07 11.50
N SER A 6 -31.61 67.10 10.86
CA SER A 6 -31.75 65.69 11.02
C SER A 6 -30.98 65.19 12.26
N ALA A 7 -31.67 64.38 13.08
CA ALA A 7 -31.14 63.72 14.28
C ALA A 7 -30.15 62.57 13.89
N ARG A 8 -28.97 62.59 14.49
CA ARG A 8 -28.00 61.47 14.46
C ARG A 8 -28.52 60.35 15.35
N ARG A 9 -28.59 59.15 14.81
CA ARG A 9 -28.69 57.92 15.61
C ARG A 9 -27.30 57.29 15.67
N ASP A 10 -26.78 57.18 16.89
CA ASP A 10 -25.60 56.39 17.20
C ASP A 10 -25.94 54.91 17.10
N THR A 11 -25.30 54.23 16.15
CA THR A 11 -25.31 52.76 16.12
C THR A 11 -23.99 52.27 16.68
N ALA A 12 -24.01 51.66 17.85
CA ALA A 12 -22.89 50.98 18.46
C ALA A 12 -22.43 49.81 17.60
N SER A 13 -21.21 49.90 17.09
CA SER A 13 -20.52 48.80 16.35
C SER A 13 -19.98 47.83 17.40
N THR A 14 -20.56 46.64 17.50
CA THR A 14 -19.97 45.52 18.20
C THR A 14 -18.86 44.90 17.33
N GLY A 15 -17.60 45.25 17.67
CA GLY A 15 -16.44 44.70 17.01
C GLY A 15 -16.25 43.20 17.31
N VAL A 16 -16.22 42.38 16.27
CA VAL A 16 -15.82 40.98 16.35
C VAL A 16 -14.28 40.95 16.37
N PRO A 17 -13.64 40.29 17.35
CA PRO A 17 -12.18 40.25 17.41
C PRO A 17 -11.65 39.32 16.28
N HIS A 18 -10.78 39.86 15.44
CA HIS A 18 -9.98 39.11 14.46
C HIS A 18 -8.94 38.24 15.20
N LEU A 19 -9.16 36.93 15.23
CA LEU A 19 -8.18 35.97 15.68
C LEU A 19 -7.06 35.81 14.64
N SER A 20 -5.84 36.14 15.03
CA SER A 20 -4.65 36.02 14.18
C SER A 20 -4.30 34.52 13.93
N ARG A 21 -3.82 34.21 12.71
CA ARG A 21 -3.44 32.87 12.26
C ARG A 21 -2.32 32.17 13.07
N ARG A 22 -1.79 32.79 14.10
CA ARG A 22 -0.74 32.24 14.98
C ARG A 22 -1.25 31.54 16.24
N ALA A 23 -2.54 31.55 16.54
CA ALA A 23 -3.12 30.97 17.77
C ALA A 23 -3.68 29.55 17.61
N LEU A 24 -3.64 28.95 16.41
CA LEU A 24 -4.22 27.63 16.09
C LEU A 24 -3.30 26.43 16.29
N LEU A 25 -2.09 26.61 16.82
CA LEU A 25 -1.09 25.54 16.98
C LEU A 25 -0.89 25.03 18.41
N ARG A 26 -1.74 25.42 19.37
CA ARG A 26 -1.68 24.90 20.75
C ARG A 26 -3.09 24.66 21.30
N GLY A 27 -3.78 23.66 20.78
CA GLY A 27 -5.04 23.17 21.34
C GLY A 27 -5.03 21.66 21.36
N ALA A 28 -4.60 21.04 22.45
CA ALA A 28 -4.85 19.63 22.70
C ALA A 28 -6.36 19.46 22.88
N LEU A 29 -7.04 18.80 21.95
CA LEU A 29 -8.41 18.35 22.12
C LEU A 29 -8.41 17.17 23.10
N THR A 30 -8.74 17.41 24.36
CA THR A 30 -9.14 16.38 25.30
C THR A 30 -10.63 16.08 25.05
N VAL A 31 -10.93 14.97 24.41
CA VAL A 31 -12.29 14.43 24.37
C VAL A 31 -12.49 13.60 25.63
N SER A 32 -13.26 14.12 26.58
CA SER A 32 -13.71 13.38 27.75
C SER A 32 -14.95 12.56 27.36
N ALA A 33 -14.83 11.25 27.26
CA ALA A 33 -15.97 10.34 27.16
C ALA A 33 -16.35 9.87 28.56
N ALA A 34 -17.61 10.06 28.93
CA ALA A 34 -18.17 9.61 30.19
C ALA A 34 -18.30 8.09 30.24
N ALA A 35 -17.95 7.51 31.38
CA ALA A 35 -17.96 6.07 31.63
C ALA A 35 -19.37 5.49 31.76
N ALA A 36 -19.61 4.32 31.15
CA ALA A 36 -20.62 3.37 31.54
C ALA A 36 -19.96 2.01 31.81
N VAL A 37 -20.40 1.41 32.86
CA VAL A 37 -19.84 0.28 33.64
C VAL A 37 -19.70 -1.02 32.85
N GLY A 38 -18.53 -1.70 32.98
CA GLY A 38 -18.40 -3.15 32.78
C GLY A 38 -17.54 -3.58 31.58
N GLY A 39 -16.23 -3.43 31.69
CA GLY A 39 -15.26 -3.99 30.74
C GLY A 39 -13.97 -3.17 30.84
N VAL A 40 -12.84 -3.83 31.14
CA VAL A 40 -11.54 -3.14 31.18
C VAL A 40 -11.07 -2.94 29.76
N ASP A 41 -11.64 -1.96 29.06
CA ASP A 41 -11.06 -1.41 27.84
C ASP A 41 -9.88 -0.52 28.25
N LEU A 42 -8.68 -1.07 28.16
CA LEU A 42 -7.46 -0.27 28.15
C LEU A 42 -7.50 0.62 26.89
N ALA A 43 -8.17 1.77 26.99
CA ALA A 43 -8.11 2.81 25.97
C ALA A 43 -6.65 3.26 25.85
N TRP A 44 -5.97 2.78 24.83
CA TRP A 44 -4.70 3.34 24.37
C TRP A 44 -5.01 4.74 23.83
N ALA A 45 -4.95 5.75 24.69
CA ALA A 45 -4.86 7.14 24.26
C ALA A 45 -3.48 7.32 23.61
N SER A 46 -3.32 6.87 22.36
CA SER A 46 -2.12 7.14 21.59
C SER A 46 -2.12 8.62 21.23
N THR A 47 -1.27 9.40 21.88
CA THR A 47 -0.91 10.72 21.37
C THR A 47 -0.18 10.49 20.05
N ALA A 48 -0.86 10.75 18.91
CA ALA A 48 -0.26 10.67 17.59
C ALA A 48 1.05 11.48 17.63
N ARG A 49 2.18 10.79 17.48
CA ARG A 49 3.50 11.41 17.52
C ARG A 49 3.77 12.03 16.15
N ALA A 50 4.05 13.32 16.10
CA ALA A 50 4.47 13.97 14.87
C ALA A 50 5.80 13.35 14.38
N VAL A 51 5.78 12.75 13.22
CA VAL A 51 6.96 12.19 12.56
C VAL A 51 7.60 13.30 11.74
N SER A 52 8.89 13.57 11.98
CA SER A 52 9.65 14.54 11.19
C SER A 52 10.01 13.95 9.82
N MET A 53 10.03 14.81 8.79
CA MET A 53 10.52 14.43 7.47
C MET A 53 11.98 13.97 7.56
N PRO A 54 12.33 12.76 7.07
CA PRO A 54 13.72 12.36 6.96
C PRO A 54 14.45 13.26 5.96
N SER A 55 15.79 13.31 6.04
CA SER A 55 16.58 13.99 5.02
C SER A 55 16.40 13.29 3.67
N ILE A 56 15.94 14.03 2.66
CA ILE A 56 15.74 13.58 1.28
C ILE A 56 16.52 14.50 0.37
N ALA A 57 17.44 13.96 -0.43
CA ALA A 57 18.15 14.73 -1.43
C ALA A 57 17.21 14.99 -2.64
N ALA A 58 16.97 16.27 -2.95
CA ALA A 58 16.18 16.67 -4.10
C ALA A 58 16.87 16.31 -5.43
N CYS A 59 16.13 16.31 -6.52
CA CYS A 59 16.63 15.98 -7.86
C CYS A 59 17.89 16.78 -8.25
N ASP A 60 17.91 18.07 -7.99
CA ASP A 60 19.06 18.94 -8.24
C ASP A 60 20.28 18.59 -7.35
N THR A 61 20.05 18.16 -6.12
CA THR A 61 21.09 17.80 -5.14
C THR A 61 21.88 16.57 -5.56
N TRP A 62 21.24 15.54 -6.09
CA TRP A 62 21.94 14.33 -6.56
C TRP A 62 22.34 14.41 -8.03
N GLY A 63 22.05 15.52 -8.71
CA GLY A 63 22.44 15.79 -10.09
C GLY A 63 21.56 15.07 -11.12
N ALA A 64 20.23 15.08 -10.92
CA ALA A 64 19.27 14.60 -11.91
C ALA A 64 19.37 15.38 -13.21
N GLN A 65 19.19 14.70 -14.34
CA GLN A 65 18.90 15.35 -15.62
C GLN A 65 17.45 15.83 -15.62
N PRO A 66 17.12 16.93 -16.30
CA PRO A 66 15.73 17.36 -16.44
C PRO A 66 14.86 16.25 -17.03
N ALA A 67 13.61 16.16 -16.59
CA ALA A 67 12.64 15.27 -17.22
C ALA A 67 12.47 15.61 -18.71
N THR A 68 12.37 14.61 -19.57
CA THR A 68 12.24 14.77 -21.03
C THR A 68 10.81 15.07 -21.48
N GLY A 69 9.85 15.14 -20.53
CA GLY A 69 8.45 15.44 -20.81
C GLY A 69 7.74 16.00 -19.57
N THR A 70 6.46 16.32 -19.72
CA THR A 70 5.65 16.89 -18.64
C THR A 70 5.39 15.87 -17.54
N ILE A 71 5.76 16.21 -16.30
CA ILE A 71 5.45 15.42 -15.11
C ILE A 71 4.00 15.70 -14.69
N SER A 72 3.15 14.70 -14.80
CA SER A 72 1.75 14.77 -14.40
C SER A 72 1.59 14.69 -12.89
N ILE A 73 0.64 15.45 -12.34
CA ILE A 73 0.29 15.45 -10.92
C ILE A 73 -1.15 15.03 -10.77
N ASN A 74 -1.39 14.06 -9.87
CA ASN A 74 -2.72 13.71 -9.42
C ASN A 74 -3.19 14.74 -8.38
N ALA A 75 -4.32 15.39 -8.62
CA ALA A 75 -4.88 16.44 -7.75
C ALA A 75 -5.64 15.86 -6.53
N TYR A 76 -5.20 14.69 -6.05
CA TYR A 76 -5.71 14.01 -4.87
C TYR A 76 -4.56 13.26 -4.18
N ARG A 77 -4.80 12.80 -2.94
CA ARG A 77 -3.78 12.09 -2.15
C ARG A 77 -3.56 10.66 -2.64
N PRO A 78 -2.33 10.14 -2.57
CA PRO A 78 -2.09 8.72 -2.75
C PRO A 78 -2.74 7.95 -1.59
N THR A 79 -3.15 6.72 -1.85
CA THR A 79 -3.80 5.85 -0.85
C THR A 79 -2.93 4.69 -0.43
N LYS A 80 -1.79 4.48 -1.07
CA LYS A 80 -0.91 3.32 -0.87
C LYS A 80 0.56 3.69 -0.97
N VAL A 81 1.40 2.85 -0.36
CA VAL A 81 2.85 2.82 -0.59
C VAL A 81 3.23 1.46 -1.16
N VAL A 82 3.98 1.44 -2.26
CA VAL A 82 4.49 0.21 -2.87
C VAL A 82 6.00 0.15 -2.71
N ILE A 83 6.45 -0.92 -2.07
CA ILE A 83 7.85 -1.21 -1.80
C ILE A 83 8.41 -2.05 -2.94
N HIS A 84 9.52 -1.56 -3.50
CA HIS A 84 10.29 -2.23 -4.55
C HIS A 84 11.71 -2.49 -4.08
N HIS A 85 12.42 -3.33 -4.83
CA HIS A 85 13.87 -3.38 -4.84
C HIS A 85 14.38 -3.06 -6.25
N THR A 86 15.56 -2.45 -6.34
CA THR A 86 16.15 -2.08 -7.62
C THR A 86 16.59 -3.29 -8.46
N ALA A 87 16.62 -4.49 -7.86
CA ALA A 87 17.17 -5.70 -8.45
C ALA A 87 18.62 -5.53 -8.96
N SER A 88 19.36 -4.59 -8.39
CA SER A 88 20.78 -4.36 -8.63
C SER A 88 21.65 -5.19 -7.69
N ALA A 89 22.97 -5.21 -7.95
CA ALA A 89 23.92 -5.83 -7.04
C ALA A 89 23.85 -5.19 -5.65
N ASN A 90 24.04 -6.00 -4.60
CA ASN A 90 24.10 -5.54 -3.22
C ASN A 90 25.45 -4.84 -2.96
N SER A 91 25.51 -3.54 -3.25
CA SER A 91 26.70 -2.71 -3.06
C SER A 91 27.20 -2.75 -1.60
N THR A 92 28.49 -2.72 -1.42
CA THR A 92 29.15 -2.52 -0.12
C THR A 92 29.59 -1.07 0.10
N ASP A 93 29.38 -0.19 -0.88
CA ASP A 93 29.58 1.24 -0.72
C ASP A 93 28.30 1.87 -0.15
N PHE A 94 28.34 2.21 1.12
CA PHE A 94 27.24 2.83 1.86
C PHE A 94 27.32 4.37 1.87
N SER A 95 28.16 4.97 1.02
CA SER A 95 28.35 6.42 1.00
C SER A 95 27.17 7.15 0.35
N GLN A 96 27.03 8.44 0.70
CA GLN A 96 26.09 9.33 0.03
C GLN A 96 26.41 9.52 -1.45
N ALA A 97 27.72 9.54 -1.80
CA ALA A 97 28.14 9.66 -3.18
C ALA A 97 27.65 8.49 -4.04
N HIS A 98 27.69 7.26 -3.48
CA HIS A 98 27.13 6.08 -4.12
C HIS A 98 25.61 6.20 -4.29
N ALA A 99 24.87 6.66 -3.27
CA ALA A 99 23.43 6.86 -3.36
C ALA A 99 23.04 7.81 -4.51
N TYR A 100 23.79 8.88 -4.70
CA TYR A 100 23.57 9.83 -5.78
C TYR A 100 23.94 9.24 -7.16
N ALA A 101 25.03 8.48 -7.24
CA ALA A 101 25.41 7.76 -8.45
C ALA A 101 24.35 6.72 -8.85
N LEU A 102 23.82 5.99 -7.89
CA LEU A 102 22.72 5.05 -8.09
C LEU A 102 21.47 5.74 -8.67
N SER A 103 21.07 6.87 -8.10
CA SER A 103 19.88 7.61 -8.57
C SER A 103 20.05 8.10 -10.00
N ARG A 104 21.26 8.60 -10.38
CA ARG A 104 21.56 8.94 -11.77
C ARG A 104 21.51 7.73 -12.70
N SER A 105 22.04 6.59 -12.26
CA SER A 105 22.03 5.36 -13.05
C SER A 105 20.60 4.85 -13.28
N ILE A 106 19.74 4.90 -12.25
CA ILE A 106 18.32 4.54 -12.37
C ILE A 106 17.62 5.49 -13.35
N GLN A 107 17.82 6.80 -13.23
CA GLN A 107 17.20 7.77 -14.13
C GLN A 107 17.64 7.52 -15.58
N GLN A 108 18.93 7.31 -15.82
CA GLN A 108 19.45 7.01 -17.16
C GLN A 108 18.83 5.73 -17.72
N SER A 109 18.77 4.65 -16.92
CA SER A 109 18.14 3.40 -17.34
C SER A 109 16.66 3.58 -17.71
N HIS A 110 15.96 4.51 -17.06
CA HIS A 110 14.57 4.82 -17.41
C HIS A 110 14.46 5.64 -18.68
N PHE A 111 15.35 6.59 -18.91
CA PHE A 111 15.45 7.31 -20.20
C PHE A 111 15.77 6.37 -21.36
N ASP A 112 16.67 5.40 -21.15
CA ASP A 112 17.03 4.40 -22.16
C ASP A 112 15.84 3.51 -22.55
N ARG A 113 14.85 3.36 -21.66
CA ARG A 113 13.57 2.67 -21.91
C ARG A 113 12.52 3.58 -22.58
N GLY A 114 12.86 4.83 -22.87
CA GLY A 114 11.93 5.83 -23.43
C GLY A 114 10.99 6.47 -22.40
N TRP A 115 11.28 6.32 -21.10
CA TRP A 115 10.51 7.00 -20.07
C TRP A 115 10.95 8.45 -19.95
N ILE A 116 10.01 9.30 -19.51
CA ILE A 116 10.28 10.76 -19.43
C ILE A 116 11.11 11.15 -18.19
N ASP A 117 11.23 10.23 -17.20
CA ASP A 117 11.92 10.43 -15.93
C ASP A 117 12.01 9.11 -15.15
N THR A 118 12.55 9.11 -13.91
CA THR A 118 12.46 7.98 -13.00
C THR A 118 11.00 7.56 -12.79
N GLY A 119 10.75 6.26 -12.60
CA GLY A 119 9.40 5.73 -12.41
C GLY A 119 8.89 5.85 -10.98
N GLN A 120 9.79 5.70 -10.00
CA GLN A 120 9.50 5.74 -8.56
C GLN A 120 9.53 7.16 -8.00
N HIS A 121 8.93 7.34 -6.82
CA HIS A 121 8.91 8.60 -6.10
C HIS A 121 10.16 8.83 -5.25
N PHE A 122 10.68 7.75 -4.66
CA PHE A 122 11.87 7.79 -3.81
C PHE A 122 12.76 6.58 -4.05
N THR A 123 14.06 6.77 -3.80
CA THR A 123 15.03 5.67 -3.72
C THR A 123 15.70 5.71 -2.36
N VAL A 124 15.82 4.55 -1.70
CA VAL A 124 16.55 4.38 -0.43
C VAL A 124 17.78 3.53 -0.71
N SER A 125 18.96 4.10 -0.51
CA SER A 125 20.22 3.38 -0.69
C SER A 125 20.52 2.45 0.48
N ARG A 126 21.43 1.48 0.28
CA ARG A 126 21.87 0.57 1.33
C ARG A 126 22.55 1.29 2.51
N GLY A 127 23.10 2.49 2.27
CA GLY A 127 23.64 3.37 3.32
C GLY A 127 22.57 4.19 4.07
N GLY A 128 21.29 4.05 3.72
CA GLY A 128 20.20 4.80 4.36
C GLY A 128 20.04 6.24 3.88
N PHE A 129 20.55 6.58 2.68
CA PHE A 129 20.31 7.86 2.05
C PHE A 129 19.05 7.79 1.19
N VAL A 130 18.19 8.80 1.30
CA VAL A 130 16.97 8.91 0.51
C VAL A 130 17.17 9.98 -0.57
N THR A 131 16.81 9.64 -1.79
CA THR A 131 16.76 10.59 -2.91
C THR A 131 15.33 10.73 -3.43
N GLU A 132 14.95 11.94 -3.81
CA GLU A 132 13.79 12.16 -4.65
C GLU A 132 13.99 11.42 -5.97
N GLY A 133 12.99 10.69 -6.42
CA GLY A 133 13.03 9.98 -7.70
C GLY A 133 12.46 10.85 -8.82
N ARG A 134 11.19 10.65 -9.16
CA ARG A 134 10.53 11.45 -10.19
C ARG A 134 10.43 12.91 -9.78
N HIS A 135 10.81 13.82 -10.68
CA HIS A 135 10.77 15.26 -10.44
C HIS A 135 9.42 15.72 -9.89
N ARG A 136 9.42 16.76 -9.07
CA ARG A 136 8.26 17.38 -8.42
C ARG A 136 7.63 16.53 -7.30
N THR A 137 8.24 15.37 -6.94
CA THR A 137 7.75 14.56 -5.82
C THR A 137 7.82 15.32 -4.50
N LEU A 138 8.94 16.01 -4.21
CA LEU A 138 9.07 16.82 -2.99
C LEU A 138 8.15 18.05 -3.00
N GLU A 139 7.90 18.66 -4.17
CA GLU A 139 6.93 19.76 -4.31
C GLU A 139 5.52 19.32 -3.87
N THR A 140 5.06 18.17 -4.38
CA THR A 140 3.72 17.64 -4.02
C THR A 140 3.65 17.13 -2.60
N LEU A 141 4.74 16.55 -2.09
CA LEU A 141 4.86 16.09 -0.71
C LEU A 141 4.73 17.24 0.28
N ALA A 142 5.35 18.38 0.02
CA ALA A 142 5.24 19.57 0.85
C ALA A 142 3.80 20.09 0.97
N GLY A 143 3.00 19.94 -0.09
CA GLY A 143 1.58 20.32 -0.11
C GLY A 143 0.65 19.32 0.58
N GLY A 144 1.00 18.04 0.63
CA GLY A 144 0.24 16.96 1.29
C GLY A 144 -1.17 16.70 0.74
N ALA A 145 -1.52 17.26 -0.42
CA ALA A 145 -2.87 17.14 -1.01
C ALA A 145 -2.87 16.48 -2.41
N SER A 146 -1.71 16.35 -3.02
CA SER A 146 -1.51 15.83 -4.37
C SER A 146 -0.23 15.00 -4.41
N PHE A 147 -0.02 14.24 -5.48
CA PHE A 147 1.23 13.52 -5.69
C PHE A 147 1.52 13.35 -7.18
N VAL A 148 2.77 13.13 -7.50
CA VAL A 148 3.22 12.90 -8.88
C VAL A 148 2.71 11.57 -9.38
N LEU A 149 2.21 11.51 -10.62
CA LEU A 149 1.86 10.24 -11.27
C LEU A 149 3.15 9.42 -11.50
N GLY A 150 3.24 8.26 -10.86
CA GLY A 150 4.38 7.36 -10.98
C GLY A 150 4.40 6.55 -12.28
N ALA A 151 5.47 5.76 -12.44
CA ALA A 151 5.59 4.73 -13.49
C ALA A 151 6.32 3.49 -12.92
N HIS A 152 5.98 3.08 -11.70
CA HIS A 152 6.66 2.01 -10.95
C HIS A 152 5.83 0.74 -10.79
N CYS A 153 4.51 0.82 -10.91
CA CYS A 153 3.62 -0.32 -10.73
C CYS A 153 2.36 -0.16 -11.59
N THR A 154 2.25 -0.98 -12.62
CA THR A 154 1.10 -0.96 -13.54
C THR A 154 -0.21 -1.14 -12.77
N GLY A 155 -1.19 -0.29 -13.04
CA GLY A 155 -2.49 -0.28 -12.35
C GLY A 155 -2.48 0.44 -10.99
N GLN A 156 -1.31 0.75 -10.41
CA GLN A 156 -1.19 1.44 -9.12
C GLN A 156 -0.61 2.85 -9.22
N ASN A 157 -0.01 3.23 -10.34
CA ASN A 157 0.69 4.50 -10.50
C ASN A 157 -0.16 5.75 -10.16
N SER A 158 -1.48 5.64 -10.33
CA SER A 158 -2.45 6.72 -10.00
C SER A 158 -2.94 6.66 -8.54
N TYR A 159 -2.48 5.71 -7.72
CA TYR A 159 -2.95 5.53 -6.34
C TYR A 159 -1.83 5.40 -5.33
N ALA A 160 -0.62 5.08 -5.77
CA ALA A 160 0.46 4.68 -4.88
C ALA A 160 1.74 5.49 -5.07
N LEU A 161 2.45 5.69 -3.95
CA LEU A 161 3.84 6.14 -3.95
C LEU A 161 4.75 4.92 -4.06
N GLY A 162 5.67 4.91 -5.01
CA GLY A 162 6.67 3.85 -5.17
C GLY A 162 8.00 4.22 -4.52
N ILE A 163 8.56 3.28 -3.76
CA ILE A 163 9.87 3.41 -3.11
C ILE A 163 10.76 2.28 -3.57
N GLU A 164 11.81 2.60 -4.31
CA GLU A 164 12.86 1.67 -4.69
C GLU A 164 13.90 1.54 -3.56
N ASN A 165 14.22 0.33 -3.19
CA ASN A 165 15.26 -0.01 -2.22
C ASN A 165 16.44 -0.63 -2.95
N GLU A 166 17.61 0.00 -2.85
CA GLU A 166 18.83 -0.48 -3.51
C GLU A 166 19.15 -1.92 -3.12
N GLY A 167 19.38 -2.77 -4.11
CA GLY A 167 19.84 -4.14 -3.94
C GLY A 167 18.89 -5.20 -4.50
N THR A 168 19.25 -6.46 -4.27
CA THR A 168 18.46 -7.66 -4.58
C THR A 168 18.21 -8.43 -3.30
N TYR A 169 16.92 -8.66 -2.98
CA TYR A 169 16.51 -9.19 -1.67
C TYR A 169 15.67 -10.47 -1.78
N THR A 170 16.10 -11.39 -2.65
CA THR A 170 15.49 -12.72 -2.79
C THR A 170 15.81 -13.61 -1.60
N THR A 171 17.09 -13.65 -1.20
CA THR A 171 17.60 -14.54 -0.14
C THR A 171 18.17 -13.82 1.07
N THR A 172 18.37 -12.51 0.99
CA THR A 172 18.88 -11.65 2.06
C THR A 172 17.95 -10.47 2.27
N THR A 173 18.06 -9.82 3.41
CA THR A 173 17.24 -8.64 3.77
C THR A 173 18.03 -7.35 3.59
N PRO A 174 17.37 -6.19 3.49
CA PRO A 174 18.03 -4.90 3.53
C PRO A 174 18.89 -4.73 4.80
N PRO A 175 20.05 -4.07 4.73
CA PRO A 175 20.80 -3.71 5.92
C PRO A 175 20.02 -2.76 6.82
N SER A 176 20.33 -2.75 8.12
CA SER A 176 19.60 -1.95 9.12
C SER A 176 19.52 -0.47 8.75
N ALA A 177 20.62 0.13 8.27
CA ALA A 177 20.63 1.54 7.87
C ALA A 177 19.59 1.87 6.79
N GLN A 178 19.42 0.98 5.81
CA GLN A 178 18.41 1.11 4.77
C GLN A 178 17.00 0.87 5.32
N TYR A 179 16.82 -0.20 6.10
CA TYR A 179 15.52 -0.58 6.65
C TYR A 179 14.99 0.49 7.61
N ASP A 180 15.82 0.98 8.53
CA ASP A 180 15.44 2.02 9.48
C ASP A 180 15.06 3.32 8.77
N LYS A 181 15.80 3.68 7.72
CA LYS A 181 15.50 4.85 6.91
C LYS A 181 14.22 4.67 6.09
N LEU A 182 13.95 3.46 5.60
CA LEU A 182 12.67 3.15 4.95
C LEU A 182 11.50 3.30 5.92
N VAL A 183 11.63 2.82 7.17
CA VAL A 183 10.62 3.01 8.23
C VAL A 183 10.36 4.51 8.46
N ASP A 184 11.43 5.33 8.54
CA ASP A 184 11.32 6.79 8.71
C ASP A 184 10.54 7.43 7.57
N LEU A 185 10.91 7.12 6.33
CA LEU A 185 10.29 7.67 5.13
C LEU A 185 8.80 7.25 5.04
N VAL A 186 8.53 5.96 5.18
CA VAL A 186 7.15 5.45 5.05
C VAL A 186 6.26 6.00 6.16
N ALA A 187 6.75 6.12 7.41
CA ALA A 187 5.98 6.73 8.50
C ALA A 187 5.64 8.19 8.19
N TYR A 188 6.60 8.96 7.66
CA TYR A 188 6.35 10.33 7.24
C TYR A 188 5.32 10.43 6.12
N LEU A 189 5.41 9.57 5.09
CA LEU A 189 4.45 9.52 3.99
C LEU A 189 3.04 9.13 4.48
N CYS A 190 2.94 8.11 5.33
CA CYS A 190 1.68 7.67 5.92
C CYS A 190 1.02 8.81 6.72
N GLN A 191 1.80 9.55 7.53
CA GLN A 191 1.28 10.69 8.28
C GLN A 191 0.85 11.84 7.36
N THR A 192 1.67 12.21 6.37
CA THR A 192 1.41 13.34 5.48
C THR A 192 0.15 13.13 4.64
N TYR A 193 -0.02 11.94 4.12
CA TYR A 193 -1.12 11.62 3.21
C TYR A 193 -2.29 10.91 3.86
N ALA A 194 -2.21 10.62 5.16
CA ALA A 194 -3.18 9.82 5.91
C ALA A 194 -3.36 8.40 5.34
N ILE A 195 -2.25 7.77 4.90
CA ILE A 195 -2.25 6.39 4.40
C ILE A 195 -2.22 5.44 5.60
N PRO A 196 -3.20 4.52 5.74
CA PRO A 196 -3.15 3.49 6.78
C PRO A 196 -1.92 2.59 6.63
N THR A 197 -1.35 2.11 7.73
CA THR A 197 -0.17 1.23 7.68
C THR A 197 -0.45 -0.14 7.06
N SER A 198 -1.70 -0.55 6.98
CA SER A 198 -2.16 -1.70 6.20
C SER A 198 -1.96 -1.52 4.68
N GLU A 199 -1.95 -0.27 4.20
CA GLU A 199 -1.83 0.06 2.77
C GLU A 199 -0.35 0.17 2.30
N ILE A 200 0.56 -0.50 2.98
CA ILE A 200 1.96 -0.67 2.58
C ILE A 200 2.10 -2.06 1.93
N TYR A 201 2.42 -2.11 0.67
CA TYR A 201 2.45 -3.30 -0.16
C TYR A 201 3.82 -3.54 -0.78
N GLY A 202 4.09 -4.76 -1.25
CA GLY A 202 5.17 -5.06 -2.18
C GLY A 202 4.69 -5.00 -3.63
N HIS A 203 5.60 -4.81 -4.57
CA HIS A 203 5.27 -4.74 -5.99
C HIS A 203 4.50 -5.99 -6.46
N ARG A 204 4.89 -7.17 -5.97
CA ARG A 204 4.24 -8.46 -6.30
C ARG A 204 2.79 -8.59 -5.82
N ASP A 205 2.33 -7.74 -4.92
CA ASP A 205 0.93 -7.73 -4.51
C ASP A 205 0.00 -7.28 -5.66
N PHE A 206 0.54 -6.67 -6.73
CA PHE A 206 -0.24 -6.08 -7.82
C PHE A 206 0.08 -6.64 -9.20
N VAL A 207 1.29 -7.13 -9.44
CA VAL A 207 1.72 -7.68 -10.73
C VAL A 207 2.59 -8.93 -10.51
N ALA A 208 2.64 -9.81 -11.49
CA ALA A 208 3.50 -11.00 -11.46
C ALA A 208 4.98 -10.58 -11.57
N THR A 209 5.68 -10.52 -10.45
CA THR A 209 7.10 -10.15 -10.34
C THR A 209 7.72 -10.73 -9.08
N GLU A 210 9.02 -10.90 -9.05
CA GLU A 210 9.77 -11.27 -7.84
C GLU A 210 10.00 -10.06 -6.90
N CYS A 211 9.84 -8.83 -7.40
CA CYS A 211 10.03 -7.61 -6.62
C CYS A 211 9.03 -7.53 -5.43
N PRO A 212 9.47 -7.17 -4.21
CA PRO A 212 10.78 -6.65 -3.80
C PRO A 212 11.81 -7.73 -3.40
N GLY A 213 11.66 -8.98 -3.80
CA GLY A 213 12.45 -10.14 -3.37
C GLY A 213 11.80 -10.85 -2.18
N ASP A 214 11.96 -12.19 -2.11
CA ASP A 214 11.23 -13.03 -1.15
C ASP A 214 11.55 -12.69 0.30
N ALA A 215 12.84 -12.52 0.61
CA ALA A 215 13.27 -12.21 1.96
C ALA A 215 12.78 -10.83 2.44
N PHE A 216 12.76 -9.84 1.55
CA PHE A 216 12.25 -8.52 1.90
C PHE A 216 10.72 -8.48 1.94
N TYR A 217 10.06 -9.18 1.02
CA TYR A 217 8.60 -9.30 1.05
C TYR A 217 8.12 -9.92 2.37
N ALA A 218 8.81 -10.94 2.87
CA ALA A 218 8.51 -11.56 4.18
C ALA A 218 8.66 -10.58 5.36
N GLN A 219 9.39 -9.47 5.20
CA GLN A 219 9.51 -8.41 6.23
C GLN A 219 8.40 -7.36 6.18
N LEU A 220 7.53 -7.34 5.17
CA LEU A 220 6.48 -6.31 5.07
C LEU A 220 5.54 -6.26 6.28
N PRO A 221 5.13 -7.35 6.92
CA PRO A 221 4.37 -7.29 8.17
C PRO A 221 5.12 -6.58 9.30
N ALA A 222 6.43 -6.85 9.43
CA ALA A 222 7.30 -6.18 10.41
C ALA A 222 7.48 -4.69 10.06
N LEU A 223 7.63 -4.34 8.77
CA LEU A 223 7.70 -2.96 8.30
C LEU A 223 6.41 -2.18 8.66
N ARG A 224 5.24 -2.74 8.40
CA ARG A 224 3.95 -2.15 8.77
C ARG A 224 3.86 -1.89 10.28
N SER A 225 4.29 -2.85 11.08
CA SER A 225 4.30 -2.75 12.55
C SER A 225 5.29 -1.70 13.04
N ALA A 226 6.48 -1.61 12.46
CA ALA A 226 7.50 -0.60 12.79
C ALA A 226 7.03 0.82 12.44
N VAL A 227 6.38 0.98 11.27
CA VAL A 227 5.76 2.26 10.85
C VAL A 227 4.64 2.65 11.80
N ALA A 228 3.75 1.72 12.16
CA ALA A 228 2.66 1.96 13.11
C ALA A 228 3.19 2.39 14.48
N ALA A 229 4.22 1.71 14.99
CA ALA A 229 4.88 2.07 16.26
C ALA A 229 5.48 3.47 16.20
N LYS A 230 6.08 3.88 15.07
CA LYS A 230 6.63 5.23 14.88
C LYS A 230 5.55 6.30 14.85
N LEU A 231 4.38 5.99 14.31
CA LEU A 231 3.20 6.85 14.29
C LEU A 231 2.45 6.88 15.64
N GLY A 232 2.77 5.99 16.58
CA GLY A 232 2.03 5.82 17.83
C GLY A 232 0.62 5.22 17.60
N THR A 233 0.43 4.44 16.54
CA THR A 233 -0.82 3.75 16.23
C THR A 233 -0.69 2.25 16.47
N PRO A 234 -1.80 1.51 16.71
CA PRO A 234 -1.75 0.06 16.74
C PRO A 234 -1.22 -0.50 15.41
N PRO A 235 -0.46 -1.61 15.42
CA PRO A 235 -0.09 -2.29 14.20
C PRO A 235 -1.35 -2.80 13.49
N PRO A 236 -1.36 -2.83 12.14
CA PRO A 236 -2.49 -3.40 11.42
C PRO A 236 -2.65 -4.88 11.80
N PRO A 237 -3.88 -5.40 11.85
CA PRO A 237 -4.10 -6.81 12.14
C PRO A 237 -3.38 -7.67 11.10
N ALA A 238 -2.79 -8.77 11.57
CA ALA A 238 -2.22 -9.77 10.66
C ALA A 238 -3.33 -10.36 9.79
N ARG A 239 -3.02 -10.66 8.52
CA ARG A 239 -3.94 -11.39 7.65
C ARG A 239 -4.24 -12.74 8.26
N SER A 240 -5.49 -13.07 8.39
CA SER A 240 -5.93 -14.39 8.87
C SER A 240 -6.27 -15.26 7.66
N TRP A 241 -5.53 -16.35 7.52
CA TRP A 241 -5.73 -17.30 6.45
C TRP A 241 -6.25 -18.64 7.02
N PRO A 242 -7.31 -19.22 6.44
CA PRO A 242 -7.78 -20.53 6.85
C PRO A 242 -6.77 -21.61 6.42
N THR A 243 -6.65 -22.66 7.22
CA THR A 243 -5.93 -23.86 6.78
C THR A 243 -6.87 -24.76 6.00
N LEU A 244 -6.49 -25.15 4.78
CA LEU A 244 -7.20 -26.14 3.96
C LEU A 244 -6.27 -27.32 3.69
N GLN A 245 -6.82 -28.52 3.85
CA GLN A 245 -6.11 -29.78 3.67
C GLN A 245 -7.06 -30.84 3.16
N GLN A 246 -6.55 -32.01 2.84
CA GLN A 246 -7.38 -33.12 2.40
C GLN A 246 -8.54 -33.37 3.38
N GLY A 247 -9.75 -33.44 2.83
CA GLY A 247 -11.01 -33.53 3.59
C GLY A 247 -11.69 -32.18 3.85
N SER A 248 -11.03 -31.03 3.59
CA SER A 248 -11.70 -29.73 3.58
C SER A 248 -12.67 -29.63 2.40
N ALA A 249 -13.79 -28.89 2.58
CA ALA A 249 -14.78 -28.71 1.51
C ALA A 249 -15.41 -27.30 1.52
N GLY A 250 -16.09 -26.96 0.43
CA GLY A 250 -16.89 -25.75 0.28
C GLY A 250 -16.16 -24.62 -0.47
N PHE A 251 -16.75 -23.43 -0.45
CA PHE A 251 -16.34 -22.30 -1.31
C PHE A 251 -14.86 -21.89 -1.14
N ARG A 252 -14.28 -22.04 0.04
CA ARG A 252 -12.86 -21.74 0.28
C ARG A 252 -11.97 -22.69 -0.52
N VAL A 253 -12.36 -23.98 -0.59
CA VAL A 253 -11.65 -24.96 -1.42
C VAL A 253 -11.85 -24.66 -2.88
N THR A 254 -13.08 -24.36 -3.33
CA THR A 254 -13.35 -23.94 -4.71
C THR A 254 -12.51 -22.72 -5.11
N THR A 255 -12.43 -21.73 -4.20
CA THR A 255 -11.60 -20.52 -4.40
C THR A 255 -10.12 -20.88 -4.57
N ALA A 256 -9.59 -21.73 -3.69
CA ALA A 256 -8.20 -22.17 -3.76
C ALA A 256 -7.92 -22.98 -5.05
N GLN A 257 -8.85 -23.85 -5.45
CA GLN A 257 -8.75 -24.61 -6.71
C GLN A 257 -8.71 -23.69 -7.94
N TYR A 258 -9.55 -22.63 -7.99
CA TYR A 258 -9.46 -21.61 -9.05
C TYR A 258 -8.12 -20.88 -9.04
N LEU A 259 -7.59 -20.55 -7.87
CA LEU A 259 -6.27 -19.93 -7.77
C LEU A 259 -5.15 -20.89 -8.20
N LEU A 260 -5.21 -22.16 -7.84
CA LEU A 260 -4.28 -23.18 -8.33
C LEU A 260 -4.33 -23.32 -9.87
N ARG A 261 -5.53 -23.26 -10.47
CA ARG A 261 -5.72 -23.23 -11.92
C ARG A 261 -5.13 -21.96 -12.54
N GLN A 262 -5.25 -20.83 -11.89
CA GLN A 262 -4.60 -19.57 -12.31
C GLN A 262 -3.07 -19.73 -12.38
N HIS A 263 -2.49 -20.59 -11.54
CA HIS A 263 -1.07 -20.95 -11.53
C HIS A 263 -0.75 -22.19 -12.39
N GLY A 264 -1.67 -22.58 -13.29
CA GLY A 264 -1.42 -23.62 -14.29
C GLY A 264 -1.81 -25.05 -13.89
N SER A 265 -2.43 -25.25 -12.71
CA SER A 265 -2.93 -26.60 -12.35
C SER A 265 -4.17 -26.98 -13.16
N SER A 266 -4.25 -28.25 -13.59
CA SER A 266 -5.38 -28.79 -14.38
C SER A 266 -6.38 -29.55 -13.52
N ILE A 267 -6.68 -29.06 -12.28
CA ILE A 267 -7.63 -29.68 -11.36
C ILE A 267 -9.05 -29.14 -11.56
N SER A 268 -10.06 -29.89 -11.12
CA SER A 268 -11.45 -29.41 -11.02
C SER A 268 -11.59 -28.39 -9.88
N ALA A 269 -12.45 -27.41 -10.05
CA ALA A 269 -12.86 -26.49 -8.98
C ALA A 269 -14.22 -26.94 -8.44
N ASP A 270 -14.23 -28.13 -7.83
CA ASP A 270 -15.42 -28.84 -7.34
C ASP A 270 -15.75 -28.54 -5.87
N GLY A 271 -14.83 -27.90 -5.18
CA GLY A 271 -14.99 -27.56 -3.75
C GLY A 271 -14.63 -28.71 -2.81
N ASP A 272 -14.07 -29.80 -3.29
CA ASP A 272 -13.58 -30.92 -2.49
C ASP A 272 -12.06 -30.97 -2.49
N PHE A 273 -11.45 -30.87 -1.31
CA PHE A 273 -10.00 -31.00 -1.18
C PHE A 273 -9.61 -32.47 -1.14
N GLY A 274 -9.63 -33.12 -2.30
CA GLY A 274 -9.22 -34.50 -2.49
C GLY A 274 -7.72 -34.66 -2.76
N PRO A 275 -7.27 -35.91 -3.06
CA PRO A 275 -5.85 -36.20 -3.36
C PRO A 275 -5.31 -35.39 -4.55
N ALA A 276 -6.14 -35.13 -5.58
CA ALA A 276 -5.75 -34.32 -6.73
C ALA A 276 -5.44 -32.87 -6.33
N THR A 277 -6.27 -32.28 -5.46
CA THR A 277 -6.03 -30.94 -4.90
C THR A 277 -4.77 -30.92 -4.05
N ALA A 278 -4.56 -31.91 -3.17
CA ALA A 278 -3.36 -32.01 -2.35
C ALA A 278 -2.08 -32.10 -3.21
N SER A 279 -2.10 -32.91 -4.28
CA SER A 279 -1.00 -33.04 -5.21
C SER A 279 -0.71 -31.72 -5.96
N ALA A 280 -1.75 -31.00 -6.40
CA ALA A 280 -1.61 -29.70 -7.03
C ALA A 280 -1.02 -28.65 -6.07
N VAL A 281 -1.42 -28.66 -4.79
CA VAL A 281 -0.85 -27.80 -3.76
C VAL A 281 0.63 -28.11 -3.55
N SER A 282 1.02 -29.39 -3.38
CA SER A 282 2.42 -29.78 -3.22
C SER A 282 3.27 -29.36 -4.39
N SER A 283 2.76 -29.51 -5.63
CA SER A 283 3.45 -29.06 -6.85
C SER A 283 3.63 -27.54 -6.86
N PHE A 284 2.57 -26.80 -6.53
CA PHE A 284 2.62 -25.34 -6.42
C PHE A 284 3.62 -24.89 -5.34
N GLN A 285 3.59 -25.52 -4.16
CA GLN A 285 4.51 -25.22 -3.06
C GLN A 285 5.97 -25.44 -3.47
N SER A 286 6.27 -26.60 -4.09
CA SER A 286 7.62 -26.90 -4.62
C SER A 286 8.09 -25.87 -5.62
N ALA A 287 7.25 -25.47 -6.55
CA ALA A 287 7.56 -24.46 -7.57
C ALA A 287 7.81 -23.07 -6.97
N ASN A 288 7.27 -22.79 -5.77
CA ASN A 288 7.39 -21.52 -5.06
C ASN A 288 8.36 -21.55 -3.87
N GLY A 289 9.18 -22.61 -3.73
CA GLY A 289 10.16 -22.73 -2.67
C GLY A 289 9.57 -22.90 -1.27
N LEU A 290 8.33 -23.38 -1.18
CA LEU A 290 7.65 -23.69 0.08
C LEU A 290 7.81 -25.17 0.45
N ALA A 291 7.58 -25.51 1.73
CA ALA A 291 7.44 -26.91 2.14
C ALA A 291 6.27 -27.56 1.40
N ALA A 292 6.53 -28.63 0.65
CA ALA A 292 5.54 -29.30 -0.20
C ALA A 292 4.72 -30.32 0.61
N ASP A 293 3.99 -29.81 1.62
CA ASP A 293 3.18 -30.61 2.55
C ASP A 293 1.75 -30.89 2.04
N GLY A 294 1.34 -30.27 0.94
CA GLY A 294 0.01 -30.39 0.37
C GLY A 294 -1.08 -29.70 1.18
N ILE A 295 -0.71 -28.81 2.11
CA ILE A 295 -1.63 -28.07 2.98
C ILE A 295 -1.59 -26.58 2.59
N ILE A 296 -2.74 -25.98 2.38
CA ILE A 296 -2.82 -24.54 2.15
C ILE A 296 -2.89 -23.84 3.51
N GLY A 297 -1.72 -23.49 4.06
CA GLY A 297 -1.57 -22.62 5.21
C GLY A 297 -1.28 -21.16 4.79
N ALA A 298 -0.98 -20.31 5.77
CA ALA A 298 -0.77 -18.87 5.52
C ALA A 298 0.29 -18.59 4.43
N GLN A 299 1.44 -19.26 4.47
CA GLN A 299 2.49 -19.07 3.47
C GLN A 299 2.04 -19.48 2.05
N THR A 300 1.26 -20.55 1.96
CA THR A 300 0.71 -21.00 0.67
C THR A 300 -0.31 -20.00 0.13
N TRP A 301 -1.22 -19.52 0.98
CA TRP A 301 -2.17 -18.47 0.57
C TRP A 301 -1.50 -17.20 0.07
N GLU A 302 -0.47 -16.70 0.77
CA GLU A 302 0.28 -15.49 0.39
C GLU A 302 0.95 -15.61 -1.01
N ARG A 303 1.28 -16.83 -1.44
CA ARG A 303 1.83 -17.09 -2.78
C ARG A 303 0.75 -17.39 -3.81
N LEU A 304 -0.40 -17.91 -3.36
CA LEU A 304 -1.46 -18.39 -4.24
C LEU A 304 -2.34 -17.24 -4.74
N VAL A 305 -2.61 -16.23 -3.89
CA VAL A 305 -3.48 -15.12 -4.27
C VAL A 305 -2.80 -14.20 -5.28
N VAL A 306 -3.57 -13.74 -6.24
CA VAL A 306 -3.16 -12.73 -7.22
C VAL A 306 -4.15 -11.57 -7.20
N THR A 307 -3.68 -10.36 -7.37
CA THR A 307 -4.57 -9.19 -7.42
C THR A 307 -5.38 -9.19 -8.70
N VAL A 308 -6.69 -9.05 -8.57
CA VAL A 308 -7.62 -8.88 -9.69
C VAL A 308 -8.45 -7.61 -9.50
N ALA A 309 -8.74 -6.94 -10.62
CA ALA A 309 -9.47 -5.67 -10.66
C ALA A 309 -10.34 -5.57 -11.92
N GLN A 310 -11.09 -4.49 -12.06
CA GLN A 310 -11.90 -4.26 -13.25
C GLN A 310 -11.05 -4.36 -14.53
N GLY A 311 -11.47 -5.18 -15.46
CA GLY A 311 -10.74 -5.52 -16.69
C GLY A 311 -9.93 -6.82 -16.60
N SER A 312 -9.70 -7.38 -15.42
CA SER A 312 -9.11 -8.72 -15.27
C SER A 312 -10.08 -9.80 -15.74
N SER A 313 -9.54 -10.94 -16.18
CA SER A 313 -10.31 -12.13 -16.54
C SER A 313 -9.57 -13.42 -16.19
N GLY A 314 -10.28 -14.54 -16.14
CA GLY A 314 -9.72 -15.87 -15.92
C GLY A 314 -10.06 -16.50 -14.57
N GLU A 315 -9.23 -17.46 -14.16
CA GLU A 315 -9.52 -18.35 -13.02
C GLU A 315 -9.48 -17.61 -11.68
N ALA A 316 -8.54 -16.69 -11.48
CA ALA A 316 -8.49 -15.89 -10.24
C ALA A 316 -9.74 -15.01 -10.07
N VAL A 317 -10.30 -14.50 -11.19
CA VAL A 317 -11.57 -13.75 -11.16
C VAL A 317 -12.72 -14.67 -10.76
N ARG A 318 -12.78 -15.91 -11.29
CA ARG A 318 -13.78 -16.91 -10.87
C ARG A 318 -13.68 -17.20 -9.38
N GLY A 319 -12.45 -17.33 -8.86
CA GLY A 319 -12.21 -17.50 -7.44
C GLY A 319 -12.75 -16.35 -6.60
N ALA A 320 -12.50 -15.09 -7.02
CA ALA A 320 -13.01 -13.90 -6.32
C ALA A 320 -14.53 -13.82 -6.36
N GLN A 321 -15.15 -14.06 -7.52
CA GLN A 321 -16.59 -14.08 -7.70
C GLN A 321 -17.26 -15.18 -6.85
N THR A 322 -16.65 -16.38 -6.79
CA THR A 322 -17.11 -17.50 -5.93
C THR A 322 -17.10 -17.07 -4.46
N ALA A 323 -16.01 -16.51 -3.98
CA ALA A 323 -15.89 -16.07 -2.59
C ALA A 323 -16.86 -14.93 -2.26
N LEU A 324 -17.01 -13.93 -3.14
CA LEU A 324 -17.98 -12.84 -3.00
C LEU A 324 -19.42 -13.36 -2.89
N THR A 325 -19.81 -14.25 -3.80
CA THR A 325 -21.16 -14.86 -3.81
C THR A 325 -21.40 -15.66 -2.52
N ALA A 326 -20.43 -16.44 -2.07
CA ALA A 326 -20.52 -17.18 -0.81
C ALA A 326 -20.62 -16.26 0.42
N ARG A 327 -20.14 -15.04 0.32
CA ARG A 327 -20.27 -13.99 1.36
C ARG A 327 -21.54 -13.16 1.24
N GLY A 328 -22.42 -13.46 0.28
CA GLY A 328 -23.68 -12.76 0.08
C GLY A 328 -23.60 -11.50 -0.80
N TYR A 329 -22.48 -11.31 -1.49
CA TYR A 329 -22.30 -10.21 -2.44
C TYR A 329 -22.54 -10.73 -3.86
N ALA A 330 -23.54 -10.19 -4.55
CA ALA A 330 -23.93 -10.66 -5.89
C ALA A 330 -22.80 -10.46 -6.90
N ALA A 331 -22.21 -11.57 -7.34
CA ALA A 331 -21.22 -11.62 -8.41
C ALA A 331 -21.47 -12.85 -9.29
N THR A 332 -21.64 -12.66 -10.60
CA THR A 332 -21.73 -13.77 -11.53
C THR A 332 -20.36 -14.43 -11.67
N VAL A 333 -20.28 -15.75 -11.53
CA VAL A 333 -19.01 -16.51 -11.64
C VAL A 333 -18.74 -16.82 -13.12
N ASP A 334 -18.46 -15.76 -13.89
CA ASP A 334 -18.20 -15.84 -15.34
C ASP A 334 -16.69 -15.72 -15.69
N GLY A 335 -15.88 -15.33 -14.71
CA GLY A 335 -14.45 -15.10 -14.89
C GLY A 335 -14.13 -13.76 -15.56
N VAL A 336 -15.07 -12.81 -15.61
CA VAL A 336 -14.87 -11.47 -16.14
C VAL A 336 -15.08 -10.44 -15.01
N PHE A 337 -14.04 -9.69 -14.66
CA PHE A 337 -14.14 -8.65 -13.63
C PHE A 337 -14.75 -7.38 -14.24
N GLY A 338 -16.08 -7.38 -14.38
CA GLY A 338 -16.86 -6.25 -14.88
C GLY A 338 -17.19 -5.24 -13.77
N SER A 339 -18.01 -4.25 -14.13
CA SER A 339 -18.51 -3.22 -13.18
C SER A 339 -19.34 -3.82 -12.04
N GLY A 340 -20.11 -4.88 -12.29
CA GLY A 340 -20.89 -5.60 -11.28
C GLY A 340 -19.98 -6.25 -10.22
N THR A 341 -18.93 -6.95 -10.65
CA THR A 341 -17.91 -7.54 -9.76
C THR A 341 -17.21 -6.44 -8.95
N LYS A 342 -16.81 -5.32 -9.58
CA LYS A 342 -16.23 -4.19 -8.87
C LYS A 342 -17.14 -3.65 -7.78
N SER A 343 -18.43 -3.45 -8.08
CA SER A 343 -19.40 -2.95 -7.09
C SER A 343 -19.55 -3.91 -5.90
N ALA A 344 -19.57 -5.23 -6.17
CA ALA A 344 -19.61 -6.24 -5.13
C ALA A 344 -18.35 -6.21 -4.23
N VAL A 345 -17.18 -6.05 -4.83
CA VAL A 345 -15.89 -5.91 -4.10
C VAL A 345 -15.91 -4.66 -3.22
N VAL A 346 -16.29 -3.50 -3.76
CA VAL A 346 -16.37 -2.24 -3.00
C VAL A 346 -17.31 -2.39 -1.79
N SER A 347 -18.49 -2.96 -1.99
CA SER A 347 -19.46 -3.20 -0.92
C SER A 347 -18.91 -4.15 0.15
N PHE A 348 -18.22 -5.23 -0.27
CA PHE A 348 -17.56 -6.15 0.64
C PHE A 348 -16.46 -5.45 1.44
N GLN A 349 -15.57 -4.72 0.77
CA GLN A 349 -14.47 -3.99 1.41
C GLN A 349 -14.99 -3.01 2.47
N GLN A 350 -16.02 -2.21 2.13
CA GLN A 350 -16.68 -1.30 3.07
C GLN A 350 -17.22 -2.01 4.30
N SER A 351 -17.88 -3.16 4.11
CA SER A 351 -18.44 -3.95 5.22
C SER A 351 -17.37 -4.53 6.15
N ARG A 352 -16.12 -4.66 5.65
CA ARG A 352 -14.98 -5.19 6.40
C ARG A 352 -14.03 -4.11 6.90
N GLY A 353 -14.32 -2.83 6.66
CA GLY A 353 -13.42 -1.73 7.03
C GLY A 353 -12.11 -1.72 6.24
N LEU A 354 -12.10 -2.34 5.06
CA LEU A 354 -10.97 -2.34 4.14
C LEU A 354 -11.00 -1.08 3.24
N SER A 355 -9.88 -0.78 2.61
CA SER A 355 -9.81 0.23 1.55
C SER A 355 -10.75 -0.16 0.42
N ALA A 356 -11.76 0.66 0.14
CA ALA A 356 -12.82 0.38 -0.83
C ALA A 356 -12.39 0.76 -2.27
N ASP A 357 -11.28 0.22 -2.73
CA ASP A 357 -10.68 0.50 -4.03
C ASP A 357 -11.28 -0.32 -5.19
N GLY A 358 -12.10 -1.32 -4.86
CA GLY A 358 -12.73 -2.21 -5.83
C GLY A 358 -11.76 -3.21 -6.44
N MET A 359 -10.63 -3.48 -5.80
CA MET A 359 -9.64 -4.48 -6.21
C MET A 359 -9.60 -5.62 -5.19
N VAL A 360 -9.41 -6.85 -5.64
CA VAL A 360 -9.21 -8.00 -4.75
C VAL A 360 -7.72 -8.24 -4.63
N GLY A 361 -7.07 -7.43 -3.78
CA GLY A 361 -5.68 -7.60 -3.36
C GLY A 361 -5.57 -8.51 -2.12
N PRO A 362 -4.35 -8.72 -1.56
CA PRO A 362 -4.12 -9.69 -0.49
C PRO A 362 -5.01 -9.52 0.75
N ASP A 363 -5.28 -8.29 1.19
CA ASP A 363 -6.15 -8.04 2.35
C ASP A 363 -7.61 -8.39 2.06
N THR A 364 -8.06 -8.07 0.83
CA THR A 364 -9.42 -8.43 0.38
C THR A 364 -9.56 -9.94 0.25
N TRP A 365 -8.54 -10.63 -0.32
CA TRP A 365 -8.52 -12.09 -0.38
C TRP A 365 -8.58 -12.73 1.01
N ALA A 366 -7.72 -12.28 1.94
CA ALA A 366 -7.73 -12.81 3.30
C ALA A 366 -9.12 -12.68 3.95
N ALA A 367 -9.75 -11.51 3.82
CA ALA A 367 -11.09 -11.29 4.35
C ALA A 367 -12.17 -12.11 3.63
N LEU A 368 -12.03 -12.37 2.33
CA LEU A 368 -12.97 -13.20 1.56
C LEU A 368 -12.92 -14.66 1.98
N VAL A 369 -11.74 -15.19 2.26
CA VAL A 369 -11.57 -16.62 2.61
C VAL A 369 -11.53 -16.89 4.13
N ALA A 370 -11.46 -15.85 5.00
CA ALA A 370 -11.43 -15.96 6.47
C ALA A 370 -12.70 -16.66 7.10
#